data_0c9eac33d1321340c88d7752e75d8546
#
_entry.id   0c9eac33d1321340c88d7752e75d8546
#
_cell.length_a   1.000
_cell.length_b   1.000
_cell.length_c   1.000
_cell.angle_alpha   90.00
_cell.angle_beta   90.00
_cell.angle_gamma   90.00
#
_symmetry.space_group_name_H-M   'P 1'
#
loop_
_entity.id
_entity.type
_entity.pdbx_description
1 polymer ?
#
loop_
_entity_poly.entity_id
_entity_poly.type
_entity_poly.pdbx_seq_one_letter_code
_entity_poly.pdbx_strand_id
1 'polypeptide(L)'
;MAHEARMACLVQRHDHWDSTMMTAQQAFAMATQGSQDWVAWNLDDIRMHPRGRSDNRHLANLIFNGTDCLDVWVEGRALRRDGATLAIDERAAASALNEAVQSYYDGVE
;
A
#
# COMPACT_ATOMS: atom_id res chain seq x y z
N MET A 1 -4.09 1.72 -2.04
CA MET A 1 -3.96 3.15 -1.67
C MET A 1 -2.55 3.69 -1.87
N ALA A 2 -1.49 3.21 -1.17
CA ALA A 2 -0.13 3.75 -1.35
C ALA A 2 0.40 3.62 -2.79
N HIS A 3 0.07 2.52 -3.47
CA HIS A 3 0.43 2.31 -4.87
C HIS A 3 -0.26 3.31 -5.80
N GLU A 4 -1.53 3.56 -5.63
CA GLU A 4 -2.29 4.55 -6.40
C GLU A 4 -1.79 5.96 -6.16
N ALA A 5 -1.46 6.32 -4.92
CA ALA A 5 -0.87 7.60 -4.58
C ALA A 5 0.50 7.79 -5.25
N ARG A 6 1.33 6.73 -5.30
CA ARG A 6 2.59 6.72 -6.05
C ARG A 6 2.37 6.95 -7.54
N MET A 7 1.41 6.24 -8.14
CA MET A 7 1.08 6.40 -9.55
C MET A 7 0.60 7.82 -9.86
N ALA A 8 -0.22 8.39 -9.00
CA ALA A 8 -0.67 9.77 -9.15
C ALA A 8 0.51 10.75 -9.17
N CYS A 9 1.47 10.62 -8.26
CA CYS A 9 2.69 11.44 -8.26
C CYS A 9 3.49 11.28 -9.57
N LEU A 10 3.73 10.05 -9.99
CA LEU A 10 4.58 9.76 -11.14
C LEU A 10 3.95 10.23 -12.45
N VAL A 11 2.65 10.01 -12.63
CA VAL A 11 1.91 10.43 -13.83
C VAL A 11 1.92 11.96 -13.95
N GLN A 12 1.61 12.69 -12.87
CA GLN A 12 1.62 14.15 -12.89
C GLN A 12 3.01 14.72 -13.19
N ARG A 13 4.04 14.15 -12.60
CA ARG A 13 5.43 14.58 -12.85
C ARG A 13 5.85 14.29 -14.29
N HIS A 14 5.44 13.17 -14.84
CA HIS A 14 5.74 12.83 -16.23
C HIS A 14 5.00 13.75 -17.19
N ASP A 15 3.72 13.97 -17.00
CA ASP A 15 2.89 14.81 -17.88
C ASP A 15 3.38 16.25 -17.95
N HIS A 16 3.80 16.80 -16.81
CA HIS A 16 4.28 18.20 -16.72
C HIS A 16 5.80 18.36 -16.89
N TRP A 17 6.54 17.25 -17.02
CA TRP A 17 8.02 17.26 -17.07
C TRP A 17 8.66 17.98 -15.87
N ASP A 18 7.98 17.95 -14.72
CA ASP A 18 8.38 18.64 -13.50
C ASP A 18 8.33 17.68 -12.31
N SER A 19 9.51 17.37 -11.75
CA SER A 19 9.64 16.47 -10.60
C SER A 19 9.06 17.03 -9.31
N THR A 20 8.71 18.31 -9.27
CA THR A 20 8.11 18.97 -8.10
C THR A 20 6.57 18.92 -8.11
N MET A 21 5.98 18.54 -9.25
CA MET A 21 4.54 18.37 -9.35
C MET A 21 4.08 17.23 -8.47
N MET A 22 3.03 17.48 -7.72
CA MET A 22 2.42 16.55 -6.77
C MET A 22 3.40 15.89 -5.80
N THR A 23 3.51 16.45 -4.62
CA THR A 23 4.34 15.90 -3.53
C THR A 23 3.68 14.65 -2.92
N ALA A 24 4.46 13.82 -2.24
CA ALA A 24 3.94 12.67 -1.48
C ALA A 24 2.89 13.09 -0.44
N GLN A 25 3.06 14.25 0.19
CA GLN A 25 2.10 14.83 1.13
C GLN A 25 0.76 15.14 0.48
N GLN A 26 0.78 15.77 -0.69
CA GLN A 26 -0.45 16.09 -1.42
C GLN A 26 -1.19 14.81 -1.84
N ALA A 27 -0.47 13.82 -2.37
CA ALA A 27 -1.06 12.54 -2.75
C ALA A 27 -1.62 11.79 -1.53
N PHE A 28 -0.91 11.81 -0.40
CA PHE A 28 -1.38 11.19 0.84
C PHE A 28 -2.63 11.90 1.40
N ALA A 29 -2.63 13.22 1.41
CA ALA A 29 -3.79 14.01 1.85
C ALA A 29 -5.03 13.72 0.99
N MET A 30 -4.88 13.65 -0.32
CA MET A 30 -5.97 13.28 -1.23
C MET A 30 -6.50 11.87 -0.97
N ALA A 31 -5.62 10.91 -0.67
CA ALA A 31 -5.99 9.52 -0.42
C ALA A 31 -6.67 9.29 0.95
N THR A 32 -6.44 10.18 1.91
CA THR A 32 -6.94 10.02 3.30
C THR A 32 -8.07 11.00 3.65
N GLN A 33 -8.46 11.87 2.75
CA GLN A 33 -9.47 12.88 3.01
C GLN A 33 -10.86 12.25 3.17
N GLY A 34 -11.52 12.56 4.30
CA GLY A 34 -12.93 12.24 4.54
C GLY A 34 -13.23 10.82 5.01
N SER A 35 -12.24 9.98 5.25
CA SER A 35 -12.43 8.64 5.82
C SER A 35 -12.22 8.63 7.34
N GLN A 36 -13.07 7.85 8.05
CA GLN A 36 -12.87 7.49 9.46
C GLN A 36 -12.09 6.17 9.60
N ASP A 37 -11.81 5.51 8.49
CA ASP A 37 -11.01 4.30 8.45
C ASP A 37 -9.54 4.65 8.67
N TRP A 38 -8.79 3.73 9.23
CA TRP A 38 -7.38 3.96 9.48
C TRP A 38 -6.52 2.73 9.22
N VAL A 39 -5.28 3.00 8.93
CA VAL A 39 -4.26 1.99 8.61
C VAL A 39 -2.99 2.31 9.40
N ALA A 40 -2.39 1.29 10.00
CA ALA A 40 -1.08 1.39 10.63
C ALA A 40 -0.02 0.74 9.72
N TRP A 41 1.07 1.46 9.49
CA TRP A 41 2.18 1.05 8.66
C TRP A 41 3.42 0.72 9.49
N ASN A 42 4.19 -0.27 9.04
CA ASN A 42 5.45 -0.61 9.68
C ASN A 42 6.54 0.43 9.35
N LEU A 43 6.91 1.26 10.32
CA LEU A 43 7.98 2.25 10.17
C LEU A 43 9.39 1.68 10.38
N ASP A 44 9.52 0.47 10.91
CA ASP A 44 10.83 -0.17 11.15
C ASP A 44 11.36 -0.93 9.94
N ASP A 45 10.58 -0.97 8.87
CA ASP A 45 11.00 -1.55 7.60
C ASP A 45 12.18 -0.78 6.99
N ILE A 46 13.13 -1.50 6.37
CA ILE A 46 14.30 -0.89 5.71
C ILE A 46 13.90 0.11 4.62
N ARG A 47 12.77 -0.11 3.95
CA ARG A 47 12.21 0.77 2.92
C ARG A 47 11.80 2.14 3.45
N MET A 48 11.60 2.25 4.77
CA MET A 48 11.25 3.50 5.46
C MET A 48 12.48 4.31 5.90
N HIS A 49 13.67 3.92 5.48
CA HIS A 49 14.92 4.64 5.78
C HIS A 49 15.51 5.32 4.54
N PRO A 50 16.25 6.43 4.72
CA PRO A 50 16.49 7.14 5.98
C PRO A 50 15.25 7.87 6.49
N ARG A 51 15.07 7.94 7.82
CA ARG A 51 13.88 8.58 8.42
C ARG A 51 13.94 10.10 8.39
N GLY A 52 15.10 10.72 8.34
CA GLY A 52 15.24 12.17 8.37
C GLY A 52 14.67 12.81 9.65
N ARG A 53 14.60 14.15 9.64
CA ARG A 53 14.09 14.94 10.78
C ARG A 53 12.67 15.48 10.56
N SER A 54 12.06 15.24 9.42
CA SER A 54 10.73 15.76 9.09
C SER A 54 9.75 14.64 8.77
N ASP A 55 8.50 14.81 9.15
CA ASP A 55 7.40 13.88 8.85
C ASP A 55 7.22 13.67 7.34
N ASN A 56 7.61 14.65 6.53
CA ASN A 56 7.56 14.56 5.07
C ASN A 56 8.39 13.41 4.51
N ARG A 57 9.50 13.06 5.17
CA ARG A 57 10.34 11.95 4.74
C ARG A 57 9.63 10.61 4.92
N HIS A 58 8.87 10.44 6.00
CA HIS A 58 8.08 9.24 6.23
C HIS A 58 7.02 9.05 5.15
N LEU A 59 6.31 10.12 4.79
CA LEU A 59 5.31 10.08 3.71
C LEU A 59 5.96 9.81 2.34
N ALA A 60 7.11 10.40 2.05
CA ALA A 60 7.83 10.12 0.82
C ALA A 60 8.27 8.65 0.75
N ASN A 61 8.85 8.11 1.82
CA ASN A 61 9.22 6.70 1.89
C ASN A 61 8.01 5.78 1.73
N LEU A 62 6.90 6.07 2.42
CA LEU A 62 5.67 5.28 2.30
C LEU A 62 5.14 5.26 0.87
N ILE A 63 5.04 6.41 0.23
CA ILE A 63 4.48 6.54 -1.12
C ILE A 63 5.39 5.93 -2.19
N PHE A 64 6.70 6.19 -2.13
CA PHE A 64 7.61 5.78 -3.20
C PHE A 64 8.26 4.41 -2.99
N ASN A 65 8.52 4.02 -1.75
CA ASN A 65 9.15 2.74 -1.44
C ASN A 65 8.17 1.68 -0.95
N GLY A 66 7.09 2.11 -0.29
CA GLY A 66 6.13 1.23 0.36
C GLY A 66 6.66 0.65 1.67
N THR A 67 5.79 0.03 2.41
CA THR A 67 6.09 -0.79 3.59
C THR A 67 4.92 -1.73 3.87
N ASP A 68 5.11 -2.65 4.81
CA ASP A 68 4.04 -3.57 5.18
C ASP A 68 2.97 -2.87 6.02
N CYS A 69 1.71 -3.19 5.72
CA CYS A 69 0.56 -2.78 6.50
C CYS A 69 0.41 -3.71 7.70
N LEU A 70 0.41 -3.14 8.90
CA LEU A 70 0.22 -3.89 10.14
C LEU A 70 -1.26 -4.04 10.49
N ASP A 71 -1.97 -2.93 10.57
CA ASP A 71 -3.38 -2.92 10.97
C ASP A 71 -4.23 -2.18 9.95
N VAL A 72 -5.46 -2.67 9.77
CA VAL A 72 -6.51 -2.02 8.97
C VAL A 72 -7.81 -2.06 9.74
N TRP A 73 -8.43 -0.90 9.88
CA TRP A 73 -9.74 -0.74 10.52
C TRP A 73 -10.69 0.00 9.59
N VAL A 74 -11.85 -0.59 9.36
CA VAL A 74 -12.90 -0.02 8.52
C VAL A 74 -14.19 0.01 9.33
N GLU A 75 -14.80 1.19 9.43
CA GLU A 75 -16.03 1.42 10.21
C GLU A 75 -15.94 0.85 11.65
N GLY A 76 -14.79 1.02 12.31
CA GLY A 76 -14.54 0.52 13.65
C GLY A 76 -14.31 -1.00 13.76
N ARG A 77 -14.26 -1.71 12.64
CA ARG A 77 -14.02 -3.16 12.58
C ARG A 77 -12.59 -3.44 12.11
N ALA A 78 -11.86 -4.23 12.87
CA ALA A 78 -10.53 -4.68 12.47
C ALA A 78 -10.63 -5.71 11.33
N LEU A 79 -9.95 -5.45 10.22
CA LEU A 79 -9.81 -6.37 9.10
C LEU A 79 -8.43 -7.02 9.06
N ARG A 80 -7.42 -6.34 9.58
CA ARG A 80 -6.04 -6.82 9.66
C ARG A 80 -5.43 -6.37 10.98
N ARG A 81 -4.65 -7.23 11.65
CA ARG A 81 -3.92 -6.92 12.87
C ARG A 81 -2.56 -7.61 12.89
N ASP A 82 -1.55 -6.88 13.32
CA ASP A 82 -0.16 -7.38 13.42
C ASP A 82 0.31 -8.07 12.13
N GLY A 83 -0.08 -7.55 10.98
CA GLY A 83 0.29 -8.10 9.68
C GLY A 83 -0.51 -9.30 9.21
N ALA A 84 -1.53 -9.75 9.95
CA ALA A 84 -2.39 -10.87 9.59
C ALA A 84 -3.82 -10.43 9.26
N THR A 85 -4.35 -10.90 8.14
CA THR A 85 -5.74 -10.68 7.73
C THR A 85 -6.66 -11.57 8.55
N LEU A 86 -7.73 -11.00 9.14
CA LEU A 86 -8.56 -11.68 10.14
C LEU A 86 -9.66 -12.57 9.55
N ALA A 87 -10.18 -12.19 8.39
CA ALA A 87 -11.34 -12.87 7.78
C ALA A 87 -10.96 -13.88 6.68
N ILE A 88 -9.70 -13.89 6.25
CA ILE A 88 -9.23 -14.71 5.12
C ILE A 88 -7.92 -15.38 5.51
N ASP A 89 -7.81 -16.69 5.28
CA ASP A 89 -6.52 -17.38 5.31
C ASP A 89 -5.80 -17.12 3.97
N GLU A 90 -4.86 -16.19 3.98
CA GLU A 90 -4.12 -15.77 2.78
C GLU A 90 -3.32 -16.92 2.16
N ARG A 91 -2.78 -17.82 2.97
CA ARG A 91 -2.04 -19.00 2.49
C ARG A 91 -2.94 -20.00 1.81
N ALA A 92 -4.09 -20.30 2.42
CA ALA A 92 -5.06 -21.20 1.83
C ALA A 92 -5.62 -20.64 0.52
N ALA A 93 -5.91 -19.33 0.48
CA ALA A 93 -6.37 -18.66 -0.73
C ALA A 93 -5.30 -18.69 -1.86
N ALA A 94 -4.04 -18.45 -1.54
CA ALA A 94 -2.94 -18.53 -2.51
C ALA A 94 -2.75 -19.97 -3.04
N SER A 95 -2.84 -20.98 -2.16
CA SER A 95 -2.76 -22.39 -2.57
C SER A 95 -3.90 -22.76 -3.52
N ALA A 96 -5.12 -22.41 -3.16
CA ALA A 96 -6.30 -22.67 -4.00
C ALA A 96 -6.21 -21.98 -5.37
N LEU A 97 -5.68 -20.76 -5.41
CA LEU A 97 -5.44 -20.06 -6.67
C LEU A 97 -4.40 -20.78 -7.54
N ASN A 98 -3.29 -21.22 -6.95
CA ASN A 98 -2.26 -21.96 -7.67
C ASN A 98 -2.79 -23.29 -8.21
N GLU A 99 -3.57 -24.01 -7.45
CA GLU A 99 -4.21 -25.27 -7.86
C GLU A 99 -5.18 -25.04 -9.03
N ALA A 100 -5.99 -23.98 -8.95
CA ALA A 100 -6.91 -23.63 -10.03
C ALA A 100 -6.19 -23.27 -11.32
N VAL A 101 -5.10 -22.51 -11.23
CA VAL A 101 -4.27 -22.15 -12.38
C VAL A 101 -3.60 -23.39 -12.99
N GLN A 102 -3.05 -24.26 -12.16
CA GLN A 102 -2.43 -25.50 -12.64
C GLN A 102 -3.46 -26.40 -13.35
N SER A 103 -4.63 -26.58 -12.75
CA SER A 103 -5.73 -27.34 -13.36
C SER A 103 -6.18 -26.77 -14.71
N TYR A 104 -6.19 -25.44 -14.85
CA TYR A 104 -6.47 -24.79 -16.11
C TYR A 104 -5.45 -25.15 -17.19
N TYR A 105 -4.14 -25.05 -16.87
CA TYR A 105 -3.09 -25.42 -17.83
C TYR A 105 -3.12 -26.90 -18.18
N ASP A 106 -3.32 -27.78 -17.23
CA ASP A 106 -3.42 -29.23 -17.46
C ASP A 106 -4.62 -29.59 -18.36
N GLY A 107 -5.69 -28.78 -18.32
CA GLY A 107 -6.87 -28.96 -19.18
C GLY A 107 -6.75 -28.40 -20.60
N VAL A 108 -5.76 -27.54 -20.85
CA VAL A 108 -5.51 -26.92 -22.19
C VAL A 108 -4.49 -27.73 -23.02
N GLU A 109 -3.66 -28.55 -22.38
CA GLU A 109 -2.77 -29.48 -23.04
C GLU A 109 -3.54 -30.73 -23.52
#